data_bbe19dfee2f6beee01d62a3b3e0218f6
#
_entry.id   bbe19dfee2f6beee01d62a3b3e0218f6
#
_cell.length_a   1.000
_cell.length_b   1.000
_cell.length_c   1.000
_cell.angle_alpha   90.00
_cell.angle_beta   90.00
_cell.angle_gamma   90.00
#
_symmetry.space_group_name_H-M   'P 1'
#
loop_
_entity.id
_entity.type
_entity.pdbx_description
1 polymer ?
#
loop_
_entity_poly.entity_id
_entity_poly.type
_entity_poly.pdbx_seq_one_letter_code
_entity_poly.pdbx_strand_id
1 'polypeptide(L)'
;MREVDYNKYHLQIKQFFNNNLPLNFLGYSTNWSEPNGNDNMNQFLIQKEIGPINHRIEIYTVQNFLQQFLGLESLNLTEIDWCTVPEQKLLEFTSGKVFYDNLGELTYARKILNYFPDSIWKLKLIVQWDRISQEMAFVGRIGIRDDELGSRIEASRLVRYIMELAFILERKYIPYEKWFGIAFKNLIIAKSLEHLLLKILKENKWQQREKHLCDAYLKLIKMHIELNLIPNIEIKPIKFYNRPQLVVPLQQFIEELKKGIASSFNQALYSLGTINQFITICNNLNLKFCKRAKQFY
;
A
#
# COMPACT_ATOMS: atom_id res chain seq x y z
N MET A 1 13.61 -23.57 1.63
CA MET A 1 14.56 -24.71 1.94
C MET A 1 14.86 -24.66 3.42
N ARG A 2 15.12 -25.81 4.07
CA ARG A 2 15.48 -25.84 5.51
C ARG A 2 16.86 -25.23 5.73
N GLU A 3 17.12 -24.70 6.91
CA GLU A 3 18.37 -24.02 7.28
C GLU A 3 19.62 -24.92 7.06
N VAL A 4 19.53 -26.19 7.47
CA VAL A 4 20.63 -27.17 7.29
C VAL A 4 20.95 -27.39 5.81
N ASP A 5 19.92 -27.49 4.96
CA ASP A 5 20.11 -27.69 3.53
C ASP A 5 20.61 -26.40 2.85
N TYR A 6 20.16 -25.24 3.32
CA TYR A 6 20.62 -23.95 2.82
C TYR A 6 22.13 -23.80 3.06
N ASN A 7 22.59 -24.01 4.29
CA ASN A 7 24.00 -23.86 4.63
C ASN A 7 24.92 -24.78 3.81
N LYS A 8 24.38 -25.96 3.44
CA LYS A 8 25.14 -26.96 2.69
C LYS A 8 25.12 -26.75 1.17
N TYR A 9 23.99 -26.32 0.61
CA TYR A 9 23.76 -26.46 -0.83
C TYR A 9 23.50 -25.14 -1.57
N HIS A 10 23.27 -23.99 -0.90
CA HIS A 10 22.84 -22.77 -1.60
C HIS A 10 23.82 -22.30 -2.67
N LEU A 11 25.16 -22.39 -2.43
CA LEU A 11 26.18 -22.02 -3.41
C LEU A 11 26.19 -22.98 -4.61
N GLN A 12 26.04 -24.27 -4.36
CA GLN A 12 26.00 -25.28 -5.43
C GLN A 12 24.75 -25.09 -6.31
N ILE A 13 23.60 -24.78 -5.69
CA ILE A 13 22.35 -24.51 -6.42
C ILE A 13 22.48 -23.24 -7.25
N LYS A 14 23.09 -22.18 -6.68
CA LYS A 14 23.34 -20.93 -7.42
C LYS A 14 24.22 -21.17 -8.64
N GLN A 15 25.30 -21.94 -8.46
CA GLN A 15 26.20 -22.30 -9.55
C GLN A 15 25.52 -23.20 -10.59
N PHE A 16 24.67 -24.11 -10.14
CA PHE A 16 23.86 -24.92 -11.06
C PHE A 16 22.97 -24.06 -11.94
N PHE A 17 22.28 -23.06 -11.38
CA PHE A 17 21.46 -22.13 -12.18
C PHE A 17 22.32 -21.31 -13.14
N ASN A 18 23.47 -20.78 -12.71
CA ASN A 18 24.36 -20.05 -13.60
C ASN A 18 24.73 -20.84 -14.87
N ASN A 19 24.96 -22.16 -14.70
CA ASN A 19 25.48 -23.01 -15.77
C ASN A 19 24.40 -23.68 -16.61
N ASN A 20 23.17 -23.82 -16.11
CA ASN A 20 22.15 -24.67 -16.72
C ASN A 20 20.87 -23.93 -17.13
N LEU A 21 20.69 -22.67 -16.73
CA LEU A 21 19.54 -21.91 -17.23
C LEU A 21 19.73 -21.58 -18.73
N PRO A 22 18.63 -21.56 -19.51
CA PRO A 22 18.72 -21.20 -20.92
C PRO A 22 19.18 -19.75 -21.10
N LEU A 23 19.99 -19.49 -22.11
CA LEU A 23 20.46 -18.12 -22.43
C LEU A 23 19.33 -17.18 -22.85
N ASN A 24 18.24 -17.74 -23.41
CA ASN A 24 17.05 -17.01 -23.81
C ASN A 24 15.79 -17.76 -23.35
N PHE A 25 14.77 -17.02 -22.95
CA PHE A 25 13.46 -17.55 -22.61
C PHE A 25 12.37 -16.62 -23.13
N LEU A 26 11.42 -17.16 -23.89
CA LEU A 26 10.33 -16.41 -24.55
C LEU A 26 10.81 -15.19 -25.36
N GLY A 27 11.96 -15.31 -26.02
CA GLY A 27 12.54 -14.23 -26.83
C GLY A 27 13.38 -13.20 -26.07
N TYR A 28 13.50 -13.33 -24.75
CA TYR A 28 14.28 -12.43 -23.90
C TYR A 28 15.54 -13.13 -23.39
N SER A 29 16.65 -12.37 -23.30
CA SER A 29 17.84 -12.85 -22.60
C SER A 29 17.55 -13.12 -21.13
N THR A 30 18.16 -14.17 -20.57
CA THR A 30 18.12 -14.48 -19.14
C THR A 30 19.35 -13.96 -18.41
N ASN A 31 20.31 -13.39 -19.14
CA ASN A 31 21.55 -12.88 -18.60
C ASN A 31 21.45 -11.37 -18.31
N TRP A 32 21.81 -10.99 -17.10
CA TRP A 32 21.87 -9.59 -16.67
C TRP A 32 23.28 -9.05 -16.74
N SER A 33 23.43 -7.77 -17.04
CA SER A 33 24.71 -7.08 -16.95
C SER A 33 25.25 -7.12 -15.51
N GLU A 34 26.57 -6.99 -15.36
CA GLU A 34 27.13 -6.69 -14.06
C GLU A 34 26.61 -5.32 -13.56
N PRO A 35 26.52 -5.13 -12.23
CA PRO A 35 26.19 -3.82 -11.68
C PRO A 35 27.18 -2.77 -12.19
N ASN A 36 26.70 -1.64 -12.65
CA ASN A 36 27.57 -0.53 -13.02
C ASN A 36 28.27 0.00 -11.77
N GLY A 37 29.58 0.14 -11.79
CA GLY A 37 30.38 0.57 -10.64
C GLY A 37 30.00 1.92 -10.04
N ASN A 38 29.32 2.78 -10.82
CA ASN A 38 28.79 4.08 -10.36
C ASN A 38 27.32 4.03 -9.90
N ASP A 39 26.59 2.98 -10.27
CA ASP A 39 25.19 2.80 -9.93
C ASP A 39 24.87 1.30 -9.86
N ASN A 40 25.08 0.73 -8.67
CA ASN A 40 24.83 -0.69 -8.40
C ASN A 40 23.36 -1.12 -8.64
N MET A 41 22.49 -0.20 -9.02
CA MET A 41 21.05 -0.41 -9.19
C MET A 41 20.67 -0.71 -10.65
N ASN A 42 21.44 -0.26 -11.62
CA ASN A 42 21.09 -0.37 -13.04
C ASN A 42 21.73 -1.61 -13.69
N GLN A 43 20.97 -2.70 -13.70
CA GLN A 43 21.30 -3.90 -14.45
C GLN A 43 20.28 -4.08 -15.58
N PHE A 44 20.79 -4.41 -16.77
CA PHE A 44 20.00 -4.60 -17.98
C PHE A 44 20.12 -6.04 -18.48
N LEU A 45 19.07 -6.53 -19.14
CA LEU A 45 19.17 -7.79 -19.88
C LEU A 45 20.09 -7.58 -21.08
N ILE A 46 21.15 -8.36 -21.16
CA ILE A 46 22.11 -8.33 -22.27
C ILE A 46 22.18 -9.70 -22.94
N GLN A 47 22.28 -9.70 -24.26
CA GLN A 47 22.42 -10.94 -25.03
C GLN A 47 23.76 -11.62 -24.69
N LYS A 48 23.69 -12.94 -24.57
CA LYS A 48 24.84 -13.81 -24.34
C LYS A 48 24.68 -15.06 -25.18
N GLU A 49 25.73 -15.44 -25.87
CA GLU A 49 25.70 -16.59 -26.78
C GLU A 49 26.20 -17.87 -26.15
N ILE A 50 27.14 -17.79 -25.23
CA ILE A 50 27.73 -18.95 -24.57
C ILE A 50 28.13 -18.66 -23.12
N GLY A 51 28.28 -19.71 -22.34
CA GLY A 51 28.81 -19.67 -20.97
C GLY A 51 27.77 -19.37 -19.88
N PRO A 52 28.22 -19.32 -18.64
CA PRO A 52 27.36 -19.10 -17.47
C PRO A 52 26.63 -17.76 -17.56
N ILE A 53 25.38 -17.74 -17.10
CA ILE A 53 24.57 -16.52 -17.06
C ILE A 53 24.62 -15.84 -15.68
N ASN A 54 24.52 -14.53 -15.67
CA ASN A 54 24.27 -13.75 -14.48
C ASN A 54 22.75 -13.65 -14.30
N HIS A 55 22.16 -14.58 -13.55
CA HIS A 55 20.72 -14.58 -13.24
C HIS A 55 20.43 -13.76 -11.97
N ARG A 56 19.16 -13.41 -11.74
CA ARG A 56 18.71 -12.71 -10.54
C ARG A 56 17.86 -13.61 -9.62
N ILE A 57 18.14 -14.91 -9.62
CA ILE A 57 17.48 -15.87 -8.73
C ILE A 57 18.21 -15.80 -7.39
N GLU A 58 17.48 -15.48 -6.34
CA GLU A 58 17.98 -15.50 -4.98
C GLU A 58 17.47 -16.74 -4.25
N ILE A 59 18.30 -17.27 -3.37
CA ILE A 59 18.01 -18.50 -2.63
C ILE A 59 17.91 -18.16 -1.14
N TYR A 60 16.79 -18.51 -0.54
CA TYR A 60 16.51 -18.23 0.87
C TYR A 60 15.94 -19.43 1.60
N THR A 61 16.10 -19.47 2.92
CA THR A 61 15.11 -20.12 3.79
C THR A 61 13.92 -19.19 3.97
N VAL A 62 12.75 -19.70 4.36
CA VAL A 62 11.60 -18.82 4.64
C VAL A 62 11.92 -17.85 5.78
N GLN A 63 12.63 -18.32 6.81
CA GLN A 63 13.04 -17.48 7.94
C GLN A 63 13.98 -16.36 7.51
N ASN A 64 15.02 -16.66 6.72
CA ASN A 64 15.95 -15.65 6.22
C ASN A 64 15.25 -14.64 5.31
N PHE A 65 14.27 -15.08 4.51
CA PHE A 65 13.50 -14.19 3.67
C PHE A 65 12.61 -13.24 4.49
N LEU A 66 11.92 -13.76 5.51
CA LEU A 66 11.16 -12.92 6.45
C LEU A 66 12.05 -11.86 7.11
N GLN A 67 13.20 -12.27 7.61
CA GLN A 67 14.09 -11.38 8.35
C GLN A 67 14.77 -10.33 7.44
N GLN A 68 15.34 -10.77 6.33
CA GLN A 68 16.11 -9.89 5.43
C GLN A 68 15.21 -9.00 4.58
N PHE A 69 14.04 -9.50 4.17
CA PHE A 69 13.16 -8.80 3.26
C PHE A 69 12.06 -8.01 3.96
N LEU A 70 11.47 -8.55 5.03
CA LEU A 70 10.40 -7.88 5.79
C LEU A 70 10.89 -7.28 7.12
N GLY A 71 12.07 -7.67 7.60
CA GLY A 71 12.56 -7.27 8.90
C GLY A 71 11.85 -7.95 10.08
N LEU A 72 11.18 -9.08 9.83
CA LEU A 72 10.40 -9.84 10.80
C LEU A 72 11.20 -11.03 11.35
N GLU A 73 11.24 -11.14 12.67
CA GLU A 73 11.92 -12.24 13.34
C GLU A 73 11.06 -13.53 13.41
N SER A 74 9.74 -13.37 13.36
CA SER A 74 8.78 -14.49 13.37
C SER A 74 7.46 -14.09 12.71
N LEU A 75 6.55 -15.05 12.55
CA LEU A 75 5.18 -14.82 12.07
C LEU A 75 4.19 -14.50 13.22
N ASN A 76 4.66 -14.45 14.45
CA ASN A 76 3.87 -13.96 15.58
C ASN A 76 4.04 -12.45 15.71
N LEU A 77 3.32 -11.71 14.85
CA LEU A 77 3.46 -10.26 14.73
C LEU A 77 2.64 -9.53 15.79
N THR A 78 3.26 -8.55 16.42
CA THR A 78 2.57 -7.56 17.25
C THR A 78 1.84 -6.53 16.38
N GLU A 79 0.98 -5.72 16.98
CA GLU A 79 0.31 -4.60 16.30
C GLU A 79 1.32 -3.60 15.74
N ILE A 80 2.40 -3.33 16.47
CA ILE A 80 3.49 -2.45 16.03
C ILE A 80 4.23 -3.03 14.84
N ASP A 81 4.47 -4.34 14.81
CA ASP A 81 5.07 -5.01 13.64
C ASP A 81 4.20 -4.78 12.39
N TRP A 82 2.91 -5.04 12.49
CA TRP A 82 1.97 -4.78 11.40
C TRP A 82 1.93 -3.32 10.96
N CYS A 83 2.01 -2.37 11.89
CA CYS A 83 2.01 -0.95 11.56
C CYS A 83 3.30 -0.47 10.91
N THR A 84 4.41 -1.17 11.10
CA THR A 84 5.75 -0.72 10.66
C THR A 84 6.32 -1.46 9.46
N VAL A 85 5.72 -2.58 9.03
CA VAL A 85 6.13 -3.27 7.81
C VAL A 85 5.52 -2.56 6.59
N PRO A 86 6.33 -2.16 5.59
CA PRO A 86 5.83 -1.51 4.38
C PRO A 86 4.92 -2.42 3.56
N GLU A 87 3.79 -1.87 3.10
CA GLU A 87 2.81 -2.61 2.29
C GLU A 87 3.40 -3.15 0.99
N GLN A 88 4.27 -2.39 0.33
CA GLN A 88 4.96 -2.87 -0.87
C GLN A 88 5.74 -4.16 -0.61
N LYS A 89 6.42 -4.28 0.52
CA LYS A 89 7.17 -5.48 0.87
C LYS A 89 6.25 -6.66 1.20
N LEU A 90 5.13 -6.40 1.87
CA LEU A 90 4.10 -7.42 2.10
C LEU A 90 3.47 -7.87 0.77
N LEU A 91 3.20 -6.93 -0.14
CA LEU A 91 2.71 -7.22 -1.48
C LEU A 91 3.69 -8.10 -2.27
N GLU A 92 4.96 -7.76 -2.29
CA GLU A 92 6.01 -8.54 -2.98
C GLU A 92 6.14 -9.94 -2.39
N PHE A 93 6.15 -10.08 -1.05
CA PHE A 93 6.26 -11.37 -0.38
C PHE A 93 5.06 -12.28 -0.68
N THR A 94 3.86 -11.72 -0.76
CA THR A 94 2.62 -12.47 -0.98
C THR A 94 2.25 -12.66 -2.45
N SER A 95 2.89 -11.91 -3.36
CA SER A 95 2.64 -11.97 -4.80
C SER A 95 3.36 -13.14 -5.49
N GLY A 96 3.04 -13.34 -6.76
CA GLY A 96 3.62 -14.39 -7.58
C GLY A 96 3.09 -15.78 -7.25
N LYS A 97 3.44 -16.75 -8.08
CA LYS A 97 3.01 -18.13 -7.97
C LYS A 97 4.00 -18.96 -7.17
N VAL A 98 3.52 -19.77 -6.25
CA VAL A 98 4.31 -20.84 -5.61
C VAL A 98 4.18 -22.07 -6.48
N PHE A 99 5.31 -22.53 -7.05
CA PHE A 99 5.31 -23.69 -7.93
C PHE A 99 5.44 -25.00 -7.16
N TYR A 100 6.17 -24.98 -6.04
CA TYR A 100 6.40 -26.16 -5.20
C TYR A 100 6.71 -25.73 -3.76
N ASP A 101 6.05 -26.30 -2.78
CA ASP A 101 6.26 -26.04 -1.35
C ASP A 101 5.95 -27.31 -0.53
N ASN A 102 6.84 -28.29 -0.59
CA ASN A 102 6.67 -29.57 0.11
C ASN A 102 6.69 -29.43 1.65
N LEU A 103 7.35 -28.38 2.16
CA LEU A 103 7.40 -28.11 3.60
C LEU A 103 6.18 -27.32 4.10
N GLY A 104 5.44 -26.71 3.21
CA GLY A 104 4.29 -25.86 3.53
C GLY A 104 4.64 -24.54 4.24
N GLU A 105 5.92 -24.27 4.48
CA GLU A 105 6.38 -23.10 5.26
C GLU A 105 6.09 -21.79 4.55
N LEU A 106 6.35 -21.70 3.25
CA LEU A 106 6.09 -20.50 2.47
C LEU A 106 4.58 -20.26 2.32
N THR A 107 3.82 -21.30 2.04
CA THR A 107 2.36 -21.23 1.93
C THR A 107 1.75 -20.78 3.25
N TYR A 108 2.23 -21.29 4.37
CA TYR A 108 1.80 -20.87 5.70
C TYR A 108 2.13 -19.39 5.97
N ALA A 109 3.37 -18.96 5.70
CA ALA A 109 3.78 -17.58 5.86
C ALA A 109 2.94 -16.62 5.00
N ARG A 110 2.70 -16.97 3.73
CA ARG A 110 1.85 -16.18 2.83
C ARG A 110 0.40 -16.11 3.29
N LYS A 111 -0.12 -17.17 3.89
CA LYS A 111 -1.48 -17.14 4.46
C LYS A 111 -1.60 -16.16 5.60
N ILE A 112 -0.64 -16.13 6.53
CA ILE A 112 -0.62 -15.17 7.64
C ILE A 112 -0.47 -13.75 7.12
N LEU A 113 0.45 -13.52 6.19
CA LEU A 113 0.79 -12.21 5.66
C LEU A 113 -0.10 -11.79 4.47
N ASN A 114 -1.18 -12.51 4.17
CA ASN A 114 -2.02 -12.23 3.00
C ASN A 114 -2.66 -10.83 3.04
N TYR A 115 -3.07 -10.39 4.23
CA TYR A 115 -3.50 -9.03 4.52
C TYR A 115 -3.42 -8.75 6.02
N PHE A 116 -3.61 -7.50 6.40
CA PHE A 116 -3.65 -7.07 7.80
C PHE A 116 -4.74 -7.79 8.60
N PRO A 117 -4.52 -8.07 9.90
CA PRO A 117 -5.58 -8.48 10.81
C PRO A 117 -6.71 -7.46 10.85
N ASP A 118 -7.91 -7.89 11.21
CA ASP A 118 -9.11 -7.04 11.25
C ASP A 118 -8.94 -5.77 12.11
N SER A 119 -8.23 -5.88 13.23
CA SER A 119 -7.95 -4.73 14.11
C SER A 119 -7.11 -3.67 13.40
N ILE A 120 -6.03 -4.06 12.73
CA ILE A 120 -5.16 -3.15 11.99
C ILE A 120 -5.88 -2.62 10.74
N TRP A 121 -6.62 -3.46 10.05
CA TRP A 121 -7.42 -3.03 8.90
C TRP A 121 -8.43 -1.93 9.27
N LYS A 122 -9.18 -2.11 10.36
CA LYS A 122 -10.12 -1.11 10.87
C LYS A 122 -9.41 0.17 11.32
N LEU A 123 -8.27 0.04 12.00
CA LEU A 123 -7.42 1.18 12.36
C LEU A 123 -7.04 1.99 11.11
N LYS A 124 -6.59 1.33 10.04
CA LYS A 124 -6.25 2.00 8.78
C LYS A 124 -7.43 2.74 8.17
N LEU A 125 -8.64 2.18 8.22
CA LEU A 125 -9.86 2.84 7.74
C LEU A 125 -10.14 4.12 8.52
N ILE A 126 -10.07 4.06 9.85
CA ILE A 126 -10.31 5.21 10.72
C ILE A 126 -9.29 6.32 10.44
N VAL A 127 -8.01 5.98 10.45
CA VAL A 127 -6.94 6.96 10.20
C VAL A 127 -7.07 7.60 8.82
N GLN A 128 -7.42 6.81 7.80
CA GLN A 128 -7.58 7.35 6.45
C GLN A 128 -8.77 8.31 6.35
N TRP A 129 -9.89 7.99 6.99
CA TRP A 129 -11.03 8.89 7.05
C TRP A 129 -10.76 10.14 7.90
N ASP A 130 -10.01 9.99 8.98
CA ASP A 130 -9.61 11.15 9.80
C ASP A 130 -8.77 12.14 8.99
N ARG A 131 -7.78 11.66 8.22
CA ARG A 131 -6.99 12.48 7.28
C ARG A 131 -7.88 13.21 6.27
N ILE A 132 -8.83 12.52 5.65
CA ILE A 132 -9.80 13.12 4.73
C ILE A 132 -10.62 14.18 5.44
N SER A 133 -11.12 13.90 6.65
CA SER A 133 -11.99 14.81 7.40
C SER A 133 -11.31 16.12 7.76
N GLN A 134 -10.02 16.06 8.09
CA GLN A 134 -9.23 17.26 8.46
C GLN A 134 -8.95 18.17 7.26
N GLU A 135 -8.83 17.62 6.07
CA GLU A 135 -8.36 18.33 4.88
C GLU A 135 -9.46 18.65 3.86
N MET A 136 -10.59 17.92 3.85
CA MET A 136 -11.61 18.06 2.80
C MET A 136 -12.12 19.49 2.57
N ALA A 137 -12.17 20.33 3.62
CA ALA A 137 -12.62 21.71 3.51
C ALA A 137 -11.58 22.65 2.89
N PHE A 138 -10.32 22.22 2.77
CA PHE A 138 -9.24 23.10 2.32
C PHE A 138 -9.34 23.42 0.83
N VAL A 139 -9.85 22.54 0.00
CA VAL A 139 -10.04 22.80 -1.44
C VAL A 139 -10.80 24.11 -1.67
N GLY A 140 -11.94 24.30 -1.02
CA GLY A 140 -12.72 25.52 -1.17
C GLY A 140 -12.22 26.67 -0.30
N ARG A 141 -11.63 26.40 0.88
CA ARG A 141 -11.04 27.46 1.72
C ARG A 141 -9.83 28.12 1.07
N ILE A 142 -9.10 27.42 0.22
CA ILE A 142 -8.01 27.93 -0.59
C ILE A 142 -8.58 28.59 -1.85
N GLY A 143 -9.50 27.91 -2.55
CA GLY A 143 -10.09 28.40 -3.80
C GLY A 143 -10.86 29.71 -3.68
N ILE A 144 -11.51 29.98 -2.55
CA ILE A 144 -12.23 31.25 -2.31
C ILE A 144 -11.28 32.46 -2.18
N ARG A 145 -9.99 32.21 -2.04
CA ARG A 145 -8.93 33.25 -1.98
C ARG A 145 -8.24 33.41 -3.33
N ASP A 146 -8.83 32.92 -4.41
CA ASP A 146 -8.29 32.92 -5.77
C ASP A 146 -6.95 32.18 -5.92
N ASP A 147 -6.60 31.31 -4.95
CA ASP A 147 -5.46 30.41 -5.05
C ASP A 147 -5.87 29.10 -5.75
N GLU A 148 -5.92 29.15 -7.07
CA GLU A 148 -6.29 28.01 -7.89
C GLU A 148 -5.23 26.88 -7.83
N LEU A 149 -3.95 27.22 -7.79
CA LEU A 149 -2.87 26.24 -7.69
C LEU A 149 -2.94 25.47 -6.38
N GLY A 150 -3.05 26.16 -5.26
CA GLY A 150 -3.19 25.54 -3.95
C GLY A 150 -4.43 24.66 -3.85
N SER A 151 -5.57 25.12 -4.37
CA SER A 151 -6.82 24.36 -4.39
C SER A 151 -6.71 23.06 -5.22
N ARG A 152 -5.97 23.06 -6.34
CA ARG A 152 -5.71 21.85 -7.14
C ARG A 152 -4.75 20.89 -6.46
N ILE A 153 -3.70 21.40 -5.82
CA ILE A 153 -2.75 20.59 -5.05
C ILE A 153 -3.50 19.84 -3.94
N GLU A 154 -4.35 20.55 -3.21
CA GLU A 154 -5.15 19.95 -2.15
C GLU A 154 -6.15 18.91 -2.68
N ALA A 155 -6.85 19.21 -3.78
CA ALA A 155 -7.75 18.27 -4.42
C ALA A 155 -7.01 17.02 -4.92
N SER A 156 -5.81 17.17 -5.47
CA SER A 156 -4.96 16.05 -5.90
C SER A 156 -4.55 15.15 -4.73
N ARG A 157 -4.23 15.74 -3.59
CA ARG A 157 -3.91 15.02 -2.36
C ARG A 157 -5.10 14.23 -1.82
N LEU A 158 -6.29 14.83 -1.82
CA LEU A 158 -7.53 14.15 -1.44
C LEU A 158 -7.90 13.02 -2.41
N VAL A 159 -7.67 13.19 -3.72
CA VAL A 159 -7.83 12.11 -4.72
C VAL A 159 -6.92 10.93 -4.36
N ARG A 160 -5.67 11.18 -3.99
CA ARG A 160 -4.76 10.13 -3.51
C ARG A 160 -5.32 9.42 -2.27
N TYR A 161 -5.81 10.15 -1.28
CA TYR A 161 -6.39 9.57 -0.07
C TYR A 161 -7.62 8.70 -0.36
N ILE A 162 -8.45 9.10 -1.32
CA ILE A 162 -9.59 8.31 -1.80
C ILE A 162 -9.12 7.00 -2.44
N MET A 163 -8.07 7.06 -3.26
CA MET A 163 -7.50 5.86 -3.89
C MET A 163 -6.90 4.92 -2.84
N GLU A 164 -6.15 5.43 -1.87
CA GLU A 164 -5.60 4.66 -0.74
C GLU A 164 -6.73 3.99 0.06
N LEU A 165 -7.80 4.72 0.35
CA LEU A 165 -8.97 4.19 1.06
C LEU A 165 -9.65 3.05 0.28
N ALA A 166 -9.70 3.15 -1.05
CA ALA A 166 -10.25 2.10 -1.90
C ALA A 166 -9.44 0.79 -1.78
N PHE A 167 -8.10 0.88 -1.76
CA PHE A 167 -7.24 -0.29 -1.50
C PHE A 167 -7.52 -0.91 -0.13
N ILE A 168 -7.63 -0.07 0.90
CA ILE A 168 -7.89 -0.54 2.28
C ILE A 168 -9.24 -1.26 2.34
N LEU A 169 -10.29 -0.71 1.73
CA LEU A 169 -11.62 -1.32 1.70
C LEU A 169 -11.64 -2.67 1.01
N GLU A 170 -10.94 -2.82 -0.10
CA GLU A 170 -10.85 -4.09 -0.82
C GLU A 170 -9.79 -5.05 -0.26
N ARG A 171 -9.18 -4.71 0.88
CA ARG A 171 -8.14 -5.51 1.54
C ARG A 171 -7.01 -5.86 0.56
N LYS A 172 -6.50 -4.83 -0.13
CA LYS A 172 -5.34 -4.93 -1.02
C LYS A 172 -4.21 -4.08 -0.50
N TYR A 173 -2.99 -4.61 -0.52
CA TYR A 173 -1.81 -3.86 -0.19
C TYR A 173 -1.56 -2.74 -1.20
N ILE A 174 -1.21 -1.57 -0.71
CA ILE A 174 -0.91 -0.41 -1.54
C ILE A 174 0.52 -0.56 -2.09
N PRO A 175 0.69 -0.60 -3.43
CA PRO A 175 2.01 -0.63 -4.03
C PRO A 175 2.68 0.76 -3.94
N TYR A 176 4.01 0.80 -4.14
CA TYR A 176 4.72 2.06 -4.22
C TYR A 176 4.33 2.86 -5.48
N GLU A 177 4.70 4.15 -5.52
CA GLU A 177 4.22 5.19 -6.43
C GLU A 177 4.14 4.78 -7.90
N LYS A 178 5.18 4.14 -8.42
CA LYS A 178 5.26 3.74 -9.83
C LYS A 178 4.09 2.85 -10.29
N TRP A 179 3.57 2.01 -9.40
CA TRP A 179 2.52 1.04 -9.70
C TRP A 179 1.15 1.41 -9.13
N PHE A 180 1.08 2.46 -8.30
CA PHE A 180 -0.11 2.85 -7.56
C PHE A 180 -1.34 3.06 -8.46
N GLY A 181 -1.20 3.87 -9.51
CA GLY A 181 -2.30 4.17 -10.43
C GLY A 181 -2.76 2.95 -11.25
N ILE A 182 -1.81 2.12 -11.71
CA ILE A 182 -2.13 0.90 -12.47
C ILE A 182 -2.83 -0.13 -11.57
N ALA A 183 -2.33 -0.31 -10.36
CA ALA A 183 -2.93 -1.23 -9.40
C ALA A 183 -4.33 -0.78 -8.95
N PHE A 184 -4.55 0.53 -8.78
CA PHE A 184 -5.87 1.09 -8.48
C PHE A 184 -6.92 0.68 -9.53
N LYS A 185 -6.59 0.70 -10.81
CA LYS A 185 -7.51 0.31 -11.89
C LYS A 185 -8.00 -1.13 -11.79
N ASN A 186 -7.27 -1.99 -11.09
CA ASN A 186 -7.65 -3.39 -10.88
C ASN A 186 -8.62 -3.59 -9.70
N LEU A 187 -8.91 -2.55 -8.92
CA LEU A 187 -9.89 -2.60 -7.86
C LEU A 187 -11.32 -2.62 -8.42
N ILE A 188 -12.22 -3.30 -7.75
CA ILE A 188 -13.64 -3.39 -8.15
C ILE A 188 -14.27 -2.00 -8.13
N ILE A 189 -14.03 -1.24 -7.04
CA ILE A 189 -14.57 0.10 -6.84
C ILE A 189 -14.00 1.12 -7.84
N ALA A 190 -12.81 0.87 -8.39
CA ALA A 190 -12.18 1.76 -9.37
C ALA A 190 -13.07 2.00 -10.60
N LYS A 191 -13.83 0.99 -11.04
CA LYS A 191 -14.77 1.11 -12.18
C LYS A 191 -15.76 2.26 -12.00
N SER A 192 -16.14 2.56 -10.77
CA SER A 192 -17.09 3.63 -10.45
C SER A 192 -16.43 4.92 -9.97
N LEU A 193 -15.17 4.85 -9.48
CA LEU A 193 -14.44 6.00 -8.93
C LEU A 193 -13.54 6.69 -9.95
N GLU A 194 -12.83 5.97 -10.81
CA GLU A 194 -11.78 6.54 -11.68
C GLU A 194 -12.27 7.75 -12.48
N HIS A 195 -13.43 7.64 -13.11
CA HIS A 195 -14.01 8.74 -13.88
C HIS A 195 -14.30 9.99 -13.01
N LEU A 196 -14.76 9.77 -11.78
CA LEU A 196 -15.05 10.85 -10.85
C LEU A 196 -13.75 11.52 -10.36
N LEU A 197 -12.73 10.73 -10.04
CA LEU A 197 -11.42 11.25 -9.63
C LEU A 197 -10.76 12.05 -10.75
N LEU A 198 -10.87 11.60 -12.00
CA LEU A 198 -10.40 12.35 -13.17
C LEU A 198 -11.17 13.67 -13.36
N LYS A 199 -12.47 13.72 -13.07
CA LYS A 199 -13.24 14.96 -13.09
C LYS A 199 -12.71 15.95 -12.04
N ILE A 200 -12.46 15.50 -10.80
CA ILE A 200 -11.91 16.35 -9.74
C ILE A 200 -10.61 17.04 -10.21
N LEU A 201 -9.71 16.27 -10.82
CA LEU A 201 -8.40 16.77 -11.26
C LEU A 201 -8.48 17.72 -12.48
N LYS A 202 -9.49 17.55 -13.34
CA LYS A 202 -9.67 18.37 -14.54
C LYS A 202 -10.52 19.62 -14.33
N GLU A 203 -11.29 19.66 -13.24
CA GLU A 203 -12.27 20.72 -13.00
C GLU A 203 -11.58 22.08 -12.74
N ASN A 204 -12.09 23.11 -13.40
CA ASN A 204 -11.53 24.47 -13.29
C ASN A 204 -12.08 25.27 -12.11
N LYS A 205 -13.26 24.90 -11.59
CA LYS A 205 -13.89 25.62 -10.48
C LYS A 205 -13.79 24.82 -9.20
N TRP A 206 -13.27 25.42 -8.14
CA TRP A 206 -13.14 24.73 -6.84
C TRP A 206 -14.50 24.24 -6.30
N GLN A 207 -15.61 24.95 -6.54
CA GLN A 207 -16.95 24.53 -6.15
C GLN A 207 -17.35 23.18 -6.79
N GLN A 208 -16.99 22.98 -8.04
CA GLN A 208 -17.26 21.72 -8.73
C GLN A 208 -16.32 20.61 -8.26
N ARG A 209 -15.06 20.95 -7.96
CA ARG A 209 -14.12 19.99 -7.34
C ARG A 209 -14.65 19.47 -6.00
N GLU A 210 -15.12 20.36 -5.11
CA GLU A 210 -15.73 19.96 -3.83
C GLU A 210 -16.93 19.04 -4.01
N LYS A 211 -17.81 19.37 -4.94
CA LYS A 211 -18.99 18.56 -5.24
C LYS A 211 -18.57 17.14 -5.65
N HIS A 212 -17.63 17.02 -6.58
CA HIS A 212 -17.14 15.72 -7.03
C HIS A 212 -16.38 14.95 -5.94
N LEU A 213 -15.66 15.65 -5.05
CA LEU A 213 -15.05 15.04 -3.87
C LEU A 213 -16.12 14.48 -2.93
N CYS A 214 -17.17 15.25 -2.64
CA CYS A 214 -18.28 14.78 -1.83
C CYS A 214 -18.94 13.53 -2.44
N ASP A 215 -19.17 13.52 -3.77
CA ASP A 215 -19.72 12.37 -4.48
C ASP A 215 -18.83 11.13 -4.34
N ALA A 216 -17.49 11.31 -4.37
CA ALA A 216 -16.54 10.22 -4.17
C ALA A 216 -16.57 9.69 -2.73
N TYR A 217 -16.61 10.57 -1.73
CA TYR A 217 -16.73 10.17 -0.33
C TYR A 217 -18.00 9.37 -0.06
N LEU A 218 -19.13 9.83 -0.59
CA LEU A 218 -20.41 9.11 -0.43
C LEU A 218 -20.39 7.71 -1.04
N LYS A 219 -19.71 7.52 -2.18
CA LYS A 219 -19.51 6.18 -2.76
C LYS A 219 -18.74 5.26 -1.83
N LEU A 220 -17.66 5.75 -1.21
CA LEU A 220 -16.86 4.97 -0.28
C LEU A 220 -17.62 4.69 1.03
N ILE A 221 -18.40 5.65 1.54
CA ILE A 221 -19.27 5.46 2.71
C ILE A 221 -20.29 4.35 2.43
N LYS A 222 -20.92 4.37 1.27
CA LYS A 222 -21.85 3.32 0.86
C LYS A 222 -21.20 1.94 0.89
N MET A 223 -19.96 1.83 0.42
CA MET A 223 -19.22 0.56 0.49
C MET A 223 -18.97 0.08 1.92
N HIS A 224 -18.75 0.99 2.89
CA HIS A 224 -18.64 0.60 4.31
C HIS A 224 -19.94 0.00 4.84
N ILE A 225 -21.10 0.55 4.43
CA ILE A 225 -22.41 0.03 4.79
C ILE A 225 -22.62 -1.36 4.18
N GLU A 226 -22.32 -1.51 2.91
CA GLU A 226 -22.40 -2.79 2.17
C GLU A 226 -21.50 -3.88 2.77
N LEU A 227 -20.37 -3.51 3.31
CA LEU A 227 -19.43 -4.40 4.03
C LEU A 227 -19.82 -4.63 5.50
N ASN A 228 -20.95 -4.08 5.97
CA ASN A 228 -21.42 -4.16 7.36
C ASN A 228 -20.40 -3.65 8.40
N LEU A 229 -19.59 -2.67 8.02
CA LEU A 229 -18.59 -2.05 8.91
C LEU A 229 -19.21 -1.00 9.83
N ILE A 230 -20.29 -0.40 9.38
CA ILE A 230 -21.10 0.59 10.10
C ILE A 230 -22.59 0.33 9.83
N PRO A 231 -23.49 0.77 10.72
CA PRO A 231 -24.91 0.75 10.44
C PRO A 231 -25.26 1.66 9.25
N ASN A 232 -26.46 1.47 8.70
CA ASN A 232 -26.95 2.34 7.63
C ASN A 232 -27.26 3.75 8.18
N ILE A 233 -26.34 4.68 7.93
CA ILE A 233 -26.45 6.08 8.34
C ILE A 233 -26.66 6.93 7.09
N GLU A 234 -27.68 7.78 7.13
CA GLU A 234 -27.89 8.76 6.07
C GLU A 234 -26.90 9.93 6.22
N ILE A 235 -25.97 10.04 5.28
CA ILE A 235 -24.96 11.11 5.25
C ILE A 235 -25.14 11.90 3.95
N LYS A 236 -25.27 13.24 4.09
CA LYS A 236 -25.37 14.17 2.97
C LYS A 236 -24.35 15.27 3.07
N PRO A 237 -23.85 15.81 1.95
CA PRO A 237 -22.99 16.99 1.97
C PRO A 237 -23.69 18.18 2.62
N ILE A 238 -22.97 18.90 3.45
CA ILE A 238 -23.44 20.10 4.14
C ILE A 238 -22.48 21.26 3.92
N LYS A 239 -22.93 22.47 4.21
CA LYS A 239 -22.02 23.61 4.27
C LYS A 239 -21.07 23.49 5.47
N PHE A 240 -19.83 23.86 5.28
CA PHE A 240 -18.83 23.91 6.34
C PHE A 240 -19.11 25.07 7.30
N TYR A 241 -19.83 24.78 8.38
CA TYR A 241 -20.40 25.79 9.28
C TYR A 241 -21.31 26.78 8.50
N ASN A 242 -21.06 28.08 8.64
CA ASN A 242 -21.74 29.17 7.92
C ASN A 242 -21.05 29.60 6.62
N ARG A 243 -20.13 28.79 6.09
CA ARG A 243 -19.31 29.10 4.92
C ARG A 243 -19.84 28.43 3.67
N PRO A 244 -19.49 28.90 2.45
CA PRO A 244 -19.98 28.34 1.20
C PRO A 244 -19.40 26.96 0.84
N GLN A 245 -18.29 26.52 1.48
CA GLN A 245 -17.64 25.25 1.18
C GLN A 245 -18.54 24.06 1.54
N LEU A 246 -18.49 23.00 0.70
CA LEU A 246 -19.17 21.75 0.93
C LEU A 246 -18.23 20.74 1.61
N VAL A 247 -18.75 20.03 2.60
CA VAL A 247 -18.09 18.92 3.28
C VAL A 247 -19.07 17.78 3.53
N VAL A 248 -18.55 16.59 3.74
CA VAL A 248 -19.31 15.46 4.25
C VAL A 248 -19.10 15.37 5.76
N PRO A 249 -20.18 15.37 6.60
CA PRO A 249 -20.04 15.31 8.06
C PRO A 249 -19.61 13.90 8.48
N LEU A 250 -18.31 13.69 8.65
CA LEU A 250 -17.74 12.36 8.90
C LEU A 250 -17.62 12.02 10.39
N GLN A 251 -17.92 12.92 11.31
CA GLN A 251 -17.70 12.68 12.74
C GLN A 251 -18.45 11.46 13.26
N GLN A 252 -19.76 11.42 13.06
CA GLN A 252 -20.58 10.27 13.46
C GLN A 252 -20.13 8.98 12.77
N PHE A 253 -19.77 9.05 11.50
CA PHE A 253 -19.28 7.92 10.73
C PHE A 253 -17.98 7.35 11.32
N ILE A 254 -17.01 8.21 11.65
CA ILE A 254 -15.73 7.80 12.25
C ILE A 254 -15.95 7.22 13.66
N GLU A 255 -16.87 7.79 14.44
CA GLU A 255 -17.26 7.27 15.75
C GLU A 255 -17.86 5.86 15.66
N GLU A 256 -18.71 5.60 14.67
CA GLU A 256 -19.25 4.25 14.43
C GLU A 256 -18.14 3.26 14.03
N LEU A 257 -17.21 3.66 13.18
CA LEU A 257 -16.05 2.82 12.85
C LEU A 257 -15.20 2.49 14.09
N LYS A 258 -15.02 3.45 15.00
CA LYS A 258 -14.25 3.27 16.24
C LYS A 258 -14.89 2.25 17.19
N LYS A 259 -16.21 2.13 17.21
CA LYS A 259 -16.89 1.11 18.04
C LYS A 259 -16.52 -0.33 17.66
N GLY A 260 -16.10 -0.55 16.43
CA GLY A 260 -15.68 -1.87 15.93
C GLY A 260 -14.24 -2.27 16.27
N ILE A 261 -13.50 -1.45 17.02
CA ILE A 261 -12.12 -1.73 17.43
C ILE A 261 -12.06 -1.90 18.96
N ALA A 262 -11.28 -2.88 19.40
CA ALA A 262 -10.97 -3.05 20.81
C ALA A 262 -10.22 -1.81 21.34
N SER A 263 -10.47 -1.45 22.60
CA SER A 263 -9.87 -0.32 23.31
C SER A 263 -8.34 -0.44 23.55
N SER A 264 -7.69 -1.42 22.94
CA SER A 264 -6.28 -1.77 23.15
C SER A 264 -5.28 -0.86 22.43
N PHE A 265 -5.71 -0.12 21.40
CA PHE A 265 -4.80 0.76 20.67
C PHE A 265 -4.47 2.01 21.48
N ASN A 266 -3.18 2.32 21.55
CA ASN A 266 -2.74 3.57 22.16
C ASN A 266 -3.03 4.79 21.27
N GLN A 267 -2.93 6.00 21.83
CA GLN A 267 -3.20 7.25 21.12
C GLN A 267 -2.29 7.44 19.88
N ALA A 268 -1.05 6.96 19.95
CA ALA A 268 -0.11 7.08 18.84
C ALA A 268 -0.58 6.29 17.60
N LEU A 269 -1.11 5.08 17.78
CA LEU A 269 -1.65 4.26 16.69
C LEU A 269 -2.83 4.95 15.99
N TYR A 270 -3.73 5.57 16.74
CA TYR A 270 -4.83 6.35 16.15
C TYR A 270 -4.37 7.60 15.42
N SER A 271 -3.29 8.24 15.87
CA SER A 271 -2.78 9.45 15.24
C SER A 271 -1.94 9.18 13.99
N LEU A 272 -1.17 8.11 13.99
CA LEU A 272 -0.21 7.79 12.93
C LEU A 272 -0.76 6.78 11.92
N GLY A 273 -1.52 5.77 12.38
CA GLY A 273 -1.90 4.62 11.56
C GLY A 273 -0.71 3.73 11.23
N THR A 274 -0.67 3.16 10.05
CA THR A 274 0.48 2.37 9.58
C THR A 274 1.52 3.28 8.92
N ILE A 275 2.76 2.79 8.82
CA ILE A 275 3.90 3.54 8.24
C ILE A 275 3.57 4.12 6.85
N ASN A 276 2.80 3.42 6.04
CA ASN A 276 2.38 3.89 4.72
C ASN A 276 1.37 5.05 4.78
N GLN A 277 0.71 5.26 5.90
CA GLN A 277 -0.25 6.34 6.05
C GLN A 277 0.42 7.66 6.47
N PHE A 278 1.53 7.64 7.18
CA PHE A 278 2.21 8.88 7.58
C PHE A 278 3.50 9.16 6.79
N ILE A 279 4.05 8.18 6.08
CA ILE A 279 5.25 8.34 5.26
C ILE A 279 4.94 7.97 3.80
N THR A 280 5.02 8.95 2.92
CA THR A 280 4.72 8.80 1.49
C THR A 280 5.95 8.76 0.59
N ILE A 281 7.14 8.62 1.16
CA ILE A 281 8.41 8.57 0.43
C ILE A 281 8.96 7.14 0.35
N CYS A 282 9.81 6.86 -0.65
CA CYS A 282 10.42 5.55 -0.85
C CYS A 282 11.27 5.06 0.34
N ASN A 283 11.63 5.95 1.28
CA ASN A 283 12.36 5.58 2.49
C ASN A 283 11.58 4.62 3.40
N ASN A 284 10.25 4.54 3.30
CA ASN A 284 9.48 3.55 4.03
C ASN A 284 9.83 2.11 3.64
N LEU A 285 10.50 1.89 2.49
CA LEU A 285 11.02 0.59 2.08
C LEU A 285 12.35 0.22 2.75
N ASN A 286 12.99 1.19 3.43
CA ASN A 286 14.23 0.95 4.16
C ASN A 286 13.95 0.32 5.52
N LEU A 287 14.35 -0.94 5.71
CA LEU A 287 14.10 -1.68 6.96
C LEU A 287 14.73 -1.04 8.19
N LYS A 288 15.88 -0.37 8.06
CA LYS A 288 16.50 0.35 9.19
C LYS A 288 15.63 1.50 9.63
N PHE A 289 15.04 2.22 8.67
CA PHE A 289 14.07 3.26 8.93
C PHE A 289 12.80 2.70 9.61
N CYS A 290 12.23 1.63 9.07
CA CYS A 290 11.04 0.98 9.63
C CYS A 290 11.26 0.49 11.07
N LYS A 291 12.44 -0.09 11.36
CA LYS A 291 12.81 -0.49 12.73
C LYS A 291 12.87 0.70 13.69
N ARG A 292 13.39 1.86 13.24
CA ARG A 292 13.40 3.10 14.04
C ARG A 292 11.99 3.68 14.20
N ALA A 293 11.14 3.57 13.19
CA ALA A 293 9.77 4.06 13.24
C ALA A 293 8.94 3.40 14.36
N LYS A 294 9.30 2.19 14.81
CA LYS A 294 8.67 1.53 15.96
C LYS A 294 8.69 2.38 17.24
N GLN A 295 9.61 3.34 17.36
CA GLN A 295 9.72 4.23 18.52
C GLN A 295 8.59 5.29 18.56
N PHE A 296 7.86 5.50 17.47
CA PHE A 296 6.74 6.44 17.41
C PHE A 296 5.42 5.82 17.89
N TYR A 297 5.39 4.50 18.04
CA TYR A 297 4.23 3.72 18.49
C TYR A 297 4.38 3.27 19.94
#